data_b3c707152d9ab49f40586f926a0e4638
#
_entry.id   b3c707152d9ab49f40586f926a0e4638
#
_cell.length_a   1.000
_cell.length_b   1.000
_cell.length_c   1.000
_cell.angle_alpha   90.00
_cell.angle_beta   90.00
_cell.angle_gamma   90.00
#
_symmetry.space_group_name_H-M   'P 1'
#
loop_
_entity.id
_entity.type
_entity.pdbx_description
1 polymer ?
#
loop_
_entity_poly.entity_id
_entity_poly.type
_entity_poly.pdbx_seq_one_letter_code
_entity_poly.pdbx_strand_id
1 'polypeptide(L)'
;GLHEDDWEGWAKLTAALGDRVQLVGDDLFVTNTERLVRGIEGDVGNAILIKVNQIGTLTETLEAIEVARANGYQSVISHRSGETEDTFIADLAVATGAGQIKTGSASRTDRIAKYNQLLRIEEQLGDMAEFPGGSVYGLSV
;
A
#
# COMPACT_ATOMS: atom_id res chain seq x y z
N GLY A 1 -14.38 -1.19 11.38
CA GLY A 1 -14.29 -1.91 10.12
C GLY A 1 -14.98 -3.25 10.20
N LEU A 2 -14.93 -3.98 9.10
CA LEU A 2 -15.44 -5.33 9.01
C LEU A 2 -14.37 -6.34 9.48
N HIS A 3 -14.82 -7.54 9.87
CA HIS A 3 -13.91 -8.64 10.22
C HIS A 3 -13.08 -9.08 9.00
N GLU A 4 -11.88 -9.57 9.22
CA GLU A 4 -10.92 -10.01 8.18
C GLU A 4 -11.42 -11.18 7.33
N ASP A 5 -12.42 -11.93 7.81
CA ASP A 5 -13.04 -13.04 7.10
C ASP A 5 -14.49 -12.74 6.67
N ASP A 6 -14.99 -11.52 6.88
CA ASP A 6 -16.33 -11.12 6.43
C ASP A 6 -16.31 -10.67 4.95
N TRP A 7 -15.98 -11.60 4.06
CA TRP A 7 -15.87 -11.35 2.63
C TRP A 7 -17.17 -10.80 2.01
N GLU A 8 -18.33 -11.28 2.49
CA GLU A 8 -19.64 -10.80 2.02
C GLU A 8 -19.89 -9.35 2.45
N GLY A 9 -19.57 -9.01 3.68
CA GLY A 9 -19.66 -7.63 4.18
C GLY A 9 -18.71 -6.70 3.42
N TRP A 10 -17.49 -7.13 3.14
CA TRP A 10 -16.53 -6.38 2.36
C TRP A 10 -16.99 -6.16 0.92
N ALA A 11 -17.55 -7.18 0.25
CA ALA A 11 -18.12 -7.04 -1.09
C ALA A 11 -19.27 -6.01 -1.12
N LYS A 12 -20.18 -6.06 -0.14
CA LYS A 12 -21.26 -5.06 0.01
C LYS A 12 -20.72 -3.65 0.24
N LEU A 13 -19.67 -3.51 1.07
CA LEU A 13 -19.02 -2.23 1.32
C LEU A 13 -18.37 -1.68 0.05
N THR A 14 -17.68 -2.55 -0.70
CA THR A 14 -17.04 -2.16 -1.96
C THR A 14 -18.07 -1.74 -3.00
N ALA A 15 -19.15 -2.48 -3.15
CA ALA A 15 -20.25 -2.11 -4.06
C ALA A 15 -20.92 -0.76 -3.70
N ALA A 16 -20.93 -0.41 -2.42
CA ALA A 16 -21.54 0.85 -1.97
C ALA A 16 -20.62 2.07 -2.05
N LEU A 17 -19.32 1.89 -1.88
CA LEU A 17 -18.36 2.99 -1.67
C LEU A 17 -17.12 2.94 -2.57
N GLY A 18 -16.82 1.81 -3.21
CA GLY A 18 -15.55 1.59 -3.89
C GLY A 18 -15.23 2.54 -5.05
N ASP A 19 -16.27 3.13 -5.65
CA ASP A 19 -16.15 4.14 -6.70
C ASP A 19 -15.85 5.56 -6.17
N ARG A 20 -15.97 5.77 -4.86
CA ARG A 20 -15.82 7.09 -4.22
C ARG A 20 -14.71 7.17 -3.21
N VAL A 21 -14.28 6.04 -2.65
CA VAL A 21 -13.24 5.98 -1.64
C VAL A 21 -12.31 4.78 -1.85
N GLN A 22 -11.06 4.94 -1.43
CA GLN A 22 -10.13 3.83 -1.37
C GLN A 22 -10.43 2.93 -0.17
N LEU A 23 -10.70 1.65 -0.44
CA LEU A 23 -10.98 0.62 0.54
C LEU A 23 -9.77 -0.31 0.65
N VAL A 24 -8.94 -0.07 1.67
CA VAL A 24 -7.66 -0.76 1.85
C VAL A 24 -7.83 -2.01 2.71
N GLY A 25 -7.57 -3.18 2.12
CA GLY A 25 -7.51 -4.43 2.88
C GLY A 25 -6.17 -4.58 3.62
N ASP A 26 -6.23 -4.59 4.96
CA ASP A 26 -5.10 -4.87 5.84
C ASP A 26 -5.13 -6.35 6.26
N ASP A 27 -5.77 -6.67 7.37
CA ASP A 27 -5.89 -8.06 7.87
C ASP A 27 -6.73 -8.95 6.92
N LEU A 28 -7.52 -8.34 6.05
CA LEU A 28 -8.24 -9.03 4.98
C LEU A 28 -7.29 -9.74 4.01
N PHE A 29 -6.22 -9.07 3.58
CA PHE A 29 -5.28 -9.57 2.56
C PHE A 29 -3.95 -10.05 3.12
N VAL A 30 -3.51 -9.55 4.26
CA VAL A 30 -2.26 -9.90 4.98
C VAL A 30 -1.00 -9.94 4.08
N THR A 31 -0.93 -9.08 3.07
CA THR A 31 0.13 -9.07 2.04
C THR A 31 0.27 -10.42 1.29
N ASN A 32 -0.79 -11.22 1.26
CA ASN A 32 -0.79 -12.58 0.70
C ASN A 32 -1.50 -12.61 -0.66
N THR A 33 -0.85 -13.15 -1.68
CA THR A 33 -1.36 -13.19 -3.05
C THR A 33 -2.63 -14.03 -3.20
N GLU A 34 -2.76 -15.15 -2.48
CA GLU A 34 -3.95 -16.02 -2.56
C GLU A 34 -5.18 -15.30 -2.00
N ARG A 35 -5.02 -14.61 -0.84
CA ARG A 35 -6.11 -13.82 -0.26
C ARG A 35 -6.45 -12.60 -1.13
N LEU A 36 -5.44 -11.97 -1.74
CA LEU A 36 -5.67 -10.86 -2.66
C LEU A 36 -6.44 -11.31 -3.91
N VAL A 37 -6.05 -12.41 -4.54
CA VAL A 37 -6.76 -12.99 -5.71
C VAL A 37 -8.20 -13.31 -5.35
N ARG A 38 -8.45 -13.91 -4.20
CA ARG A 38 -9.81 -14.14 -3.69
C ARG A 38 -10.61 -12.83 -3.59
N GLY A 39 -9.99 -11.76 -3.11
CA GLY A 39 -10.63 -10.45 -3.03
C GLY A 39 -10.94 -9.85 -4.38
N ILE A 40 -10.01 -9.97 -5.33
CA ILE A 40 -10.18 -9.52 -6.71
C ILE A 40 -11.34 -10.26 -7.38
N GLU A 41 -11.39 -11.58 -7.27
CA GLU A 41 -12.48 -12.42 -7.82
C GLU A 41 -13.84 -12.11 -7.20
N GLY A 42 -13.86 -11.61 -5.97
CA GLY A 42 -15.08 -11.25 -5.23
C GLY A 42 -15.44 -9.76 -5.24
N ASP A 43 -14.74 -8.94 -6.02
CA ASP A 43 -14.90 -7.47 -6.02
C ASP A 43 -14.80 -6.85 -4.61
N VAL A 44 -13.79 -7.25 -3.84
CA VAL A 44 -13.61 -6.92 -2.42
C VAL A 44 -12.44 -5.96 -2.20
N GLY A 45 -12.72 -4.74 -1.78
CA GLY A 45 -11.73 -3.67 -1.64
C GLY A 45 -11.30 -3.12 -3.00
N ASN A 46 -10.33 -2.20 -3.00
CA ASN A 46 -9.70 -1.67 -4.21
C ASN A 46 -8.24 -1.27 -3.97
N ALA A 47 -7.72 -1.60 -2.80
CA ALA A 47 -6.33 -1.41 -2.43
C ALA A 47 -5.88 -2.44 -1.38
N ILE A 48 -4.59 -2.72 -1.36
CA ILE A 48 -3.94 -3.60 -0.38
C ILE A 48 -2.92 -2.84 0.47
N LEU A 49 -2.89 -3.12 1.76
CA LEU A 49 -1.81 -2.67 2.64
C LEU A 49 -0.66 -3.67 2.58
N ILE A 50 0.52 -3.20 2.20
CA ILE A 50 1.72 -4.00 2.02
C ILE A 50 2.61 -3.89 3.25
N LYS A 51 2.83 -5.00 3.93
CA LYS A 51 3.71 -5.14 5.09
C LYS A 51 4.74 -6.22 4.82
N VAL A 52 5.97 -5.84 4.46
CA VAL A 52 7.03 -6.76 4.01
C VAL A 52 7.25 -7.93 4.98
N ASN A 53 7.29 -7.66 6.28
CA ASN A 53 7.51 -8.70 7.29
C ASN A 53 6.25 -9.51 7.65
N GLN A 54 5.10 -9.20 7.09
CA GLN A 54 3.86 -9.97 7.29
C GLN A 54 3.82 -11.20 6.39
N ILE A 55 4.22 -11.04 5.13
CA ILE A 55 4.41 -12.16 4.20
C ILE A 55 5.78 -12.82 4.38
N GLY A 56 6.84 -12.04 4.62
CA GLY A 56 8.13 -12.51 5.10
C GLY A 56 9.30 -12.38 4.13
N THR A 57 9.07 -12.33 2.83
CA THR A 57 10.13 -12.13 1.83
C THR A 57 9.85 -10.95 0.90
N LEU A 58 10.91 -10.37 0.35
CA LEU A 58 10.78 -9.31 -0.64
C LEU A 58 10.16 -9.84 -1.94
N THR A 59 10.48 -11.05 -2.34
CA THR A 59 9.92 -11.68 -3.54
C THR A 59 8.41 -11.78 -3.46
N GLU A 60 7.86 -12.33 -2.39
CA GLU A 60 6.42 -12.45 -2.18
C GLU A 60 5.74 -11.06 -2.04
N THR A 61 6.45 -10.09 -1.44
CA THR A 61 5.98 -8.71 -1.35
C THR A 61 5.82 -8.08 -2.74
N LEU A 62 6.84 -8.22 -3.60
CA LEU A 62 6.81 -7.70 -4.97
C LEU A 62 5.73 -8.40 -5.81
N GLU A 63 5.55 -9.70 -5.62
CA GLU A 63 4.49 -10.47 -6.26
C GLU A 63 3.10 -9.95 -5.88
N ALA A 64 2.86 -9.69 -4.60
CA ALA A 64 1.59 -9.12 -4.12
C ALA A 64 1.32 -7.73 -4.72
N ILE A 65 2.34 -6.87 -4.82
CA ILE A 65 2.25 -5.55 -5.45
C ILE A 65 1.91 -5.69 -6.95
N GLU A 66 2.57 -6.61 -7.65
CA GLU A 66 2.35 -6.82 -9.08
C GLU A 66 0.95 -7.39 -9.36
N VAL A 67 0.48 -8.36 -8.57
CA VAL A 67 -0.89 -8.91 -8.66
C VAL A 67 -1.92 -7.80 -8.41
N ALA A 68 -1.72 -6.94 -7.41
CA ALA A 68 -2.58 -5.80 -7.16
C ALA A 68 -2.64 -4.87 -8.37
N ARG A 69 -1.48 -4.45 -8.86
CA ARG A 69 -1.36 -3.53 -10.00
C ARG A 69 -2.00 -4.08 -11.28
N ALA A 70 -1.75 -5.35 -11.60
CA ALA A 70 -2.29 -6.01 -12.79
C ALA A 70 -3.83 -6.09 -12.78
N ASN A 71 -4.45 -5.98 -11.60
CA ASN A 71 -5.90 -6.06 -11.42
C ASN A 71 -6.54 -4.73 -10.99
N GLY A 72 -5.82 -3.61 -11.12
CA GLY A 72 -6.35 -2.27 -10.84
C GLY A 72 -6.44 -1.91 -9.35
N TYR A 73 -5.86 -2.74 -8.46
CA TYR A 73 -5.77 -2.44 -7.04
C TYR A 73 -4.56 -1.56 -6.74
N GLN A 74 -4.74 -0.57 -5.88
CA GLN A 74 -3.64 0.24 -5.39
C GLN A 74 -2.88 -0.46 -4.26
N SER A 75 -1.59 -0.12 -4.11
CA SER A 75 -0.77 -0.63 -3.01
C SER A 75 -0.37 0.51 -2.09
N VAL A 76 -0.52 0.31 -0.77
CA VAL A 76 -0.04 1.24 0.26
C VAL A 76 1.09 0.56 1.01
N ILE A 77 2.33 1.01 0.82
CA ILE A 77 3.49 0.46 1.52
C ILE A 77 3.44 0.91 2.98
N SER A 78 3.53 -0.04 3.91
CA SER A 78 3.24 0.24 5.31
C SER A 78 4.37 -0.13 6.25
N HIS A 79 4.56 0.73 7.26
CA HIS A 79 5.31 0.42 8.46
C HIS A 79 4.54 -0.57 9.37
N ARG A 80 5.18 -0.95 10.48
CA ARG A 80 4.54 -1.68 11.59
C ARG A 80 4.52 -0.82 12.86
N SER A 81 3.80 -1.28 13.87
CA SER A 81 3.76 -0.62 15.21
C SER A 81 5.14 -0.63 15.88
N GLY A 82 5.85 -1.74 15.81
CA GLY A 82 7.25 -1.86 16.22
C GLY A 82 8.18 -1.56 15.05
N GLU A 83 8.81 -0.39 15.05
CA GLU A 83 9.67 0.10 13.98
C GLU A 83 11.09 0.40 14.50
N THR A 84 12.01 0.46 13.54
CA THR A 84 13.38 0.95 13.71
C THR A 84 13.61 2.15 12.79
N GLU A 85 14.82 2.70 12.78
CA GLU A 85 15.22 3.76 11.84
C GLU A 85 15.57 3.24 10.43
N ASP A 86 15.35 1.94 10.16
CA ASP A 86 15.50 1.38 8.81
C ASP A 86 14.58 2.09 7.81
N THR A 87 15.09 2.38 6.63
CA THR A 87 14.40 3.20 5.61
C THR A 87 13.89 2.40 4.42
N PHE A 88 14.09 1.09 4.40
CA PHE A 88 13.84 0.23 3.25
C PHE A 88 12.45 0.42 2.62
N ILE A 89 11.40 0.61 3.43
CA ILE A 89 10.04 0.78 2.92
C ILE A 89 9.85 2.08 2.12
N ALA A 90 10.66 3.11 2.34
CA ALA A 90 10.65 4.32 1.54
C ALA A 90 11.23 4.05 0.14
N ASP A 91 12.36 3.35 0.08
CA ASP A 91 12.97 2.91 -1.19
C ASP A 91 12.01 1.98 -1.94
N LEU A 92 11.37 1.04 -1.25
CA LEU A 92 10.39 0.12 -1.84
C LEU A 92 9.19 0.87 -2.44
N ALA A 93 8.64 1.85 -1.73
CA ALA A 93 7.49 2.62 -2.20
C ALA A 93 7.78 3.36 -3.51
N VAL A 94 8.97 3.97 -3.61
CA VAL A 94 9.39 4.67 -4.84
C VAL A 94 9.75 3.68 -5.94
N ALA A 95 10.56 2.66 -5.64
CA ALA A 95 11.03 1.69 -6.63
C ALA A 95 9.89 0.90 -7.29
N THR A 96 8.80 0.65 -6.57
CA THR A 96 7.63 -0.05 -7.12
C THR A 96 6.60 0.87 -7.77
N GLY A 97 6.76 2.19 -7.62
CA GLY A 97 5.76 3.17 -8.06
C GLY A 97 4.41 3.02 -7.34
N ALA A 98 4.43 2.55 -6.08
CA ALA A 98 3.19 2.33 -5.30
C ALA A 98 2.38 3.62 -5.08
N GLY A 99 3.05 4.78 -5.13
CA GLY A 99 2.43 6.09 -5.00
C GLY A 99 1.94 6.45 -3.60
N GLN A 100 1.92 5.48 -2.68
CA GLN A 100 1.41 5.65 -1.32
C GLN A 100 2.30 4.97 -0.28
N ILE A 101 2.54 5.65 0.83
CA ILE A 101 3.24 5.09 1.98
C ILE A 101 2.52 5.46 3.28
N LYS A 102 2.32 4.49 4.15
CA LYS A 102 1.82 4.67 5.52
C LYS A 102 2.97 4.46 6.50
N THR A 103 3.56 5.54 7.02
CA THR A 103 4.76 5.46 7.85
C THR A 103 4.69 6.27 9.16
N GLY A 104 3.49 6.59 9.61
CA GLY A 104 3.25 7.34 10.85
C GLY A 104 3.35 8.85 10.67
N SER A 105 3.28 9.59 11.76
CA SER A 105 3.40 11.05 11.72
C SER A 105 4.87 11.50 11.68
N ALA A 106 5.10 12.76 11.33
CA ALA A 106 6.42 13.37 11.29
C ALA A 106 6.97 13.64 12.72
N SER A 107 6.95 12.61 13.56
CA SER A 107 7.49 12.61 14.93
C SER A 107 8.05 11.22 15.23
N ARG A 108 9.01 11.12 16.15
CA ARG A 108 9.83 9.94 16.43
C ARG A 108 10.77 9.59 15.28
N THR A 109 12.01 9.29 15.60
CA THR A 109 13.08 9.05 14.61
C THR A 109 12.82 7.82 13.74
N ASP A 110 12.21 6.78 14.28
CA ASP A 110 11.81 5.57 13.56
C ASP A 110 10.78 5.84 12.44
N ARG A 111 10.05 6.95 12.51
CA ARG A 111 9.09 7.41 11.47
C ARG A 111 9.75 8.44 10.54
N ILE A 112 10.39 9.44 11.13
CA ILE A 112 11.05 10.53 10.39
C ILE A 112 12.14 10.00 9.46
N ALA A 113 12.82 8.91 9.83
CA ALA A 113 13.83 8.29 8.98
C ALA A 113 13.31 7.97 7.57
N LYS A 114 12.07 7.48 7.44
CA LYS A 114 11.42 7.17 6.15
C LYS A 114 11.12 8.44 5.35
N TYR A 115 10.62 9.50 6.00
CA TYR A 115 10.39 10.79 5.34
C TYR A 115 11.69 11.41 4.85
N ASN A 116 12.74 11.40 5.67
CA ASN A 116 14.06 11.88 5.27
C ASN A 116 14.63 11.06 4.11
N GLN A 117 14.35 9.76 4.05
CA GLN A 117 14.78 8.92 2.92
C GLN A 117 14.04 9.29 1.64
N LEU A 118 12.73 9.55 1.69
CA LEU A 118 11.99 10.05 0.53
C LEU A 118 12.58 11.36 -0.01
N LEU A 119 12.96 12.30 0.85
CA LEU A 119 13.64 13.53 0.44
C LEU A 119 14.99 13.28 -0.23
N ARG A 120 15.79 12.31 0.27
CA ARG A 120 17.05 11.92 -0.37
C ARG A 120 16.84 11.28 -1.74
N ILE A 121 15.80 10.45 -1.87
CA ILE A 121 15.45 9.83 -3.15
C ILE A 121 15.01 10.90 -4.15
N GLU A 122 14.18 11.86 -3.73
CA GLU A 122 13.78 13.01 -4.55
C GLU A 122 14.98 13.80 -5.03
N GLU A 123 15.94 14.11 -4.14
CA GLU A 123 17.20 14.79 -4.52
C GLU A 123 18.01 13.99 -5.54
N GLN A 124 18.08 12.65 -5.39
CA GLN A 124 18.79 11.78 -6.34
C GLN A 124 18.12 11.69 -7.71
N LEU A 125 16.80 11.68 -7.74
CA LEU A 125 16.02 11.62 -8.99
C LEU A 125 15.99 12.98 -9.71
N GLY A 126 16.09 14.09 -8.98
CA GLY A 126 16.06 15.44 -9.56
C GLY A 126 14.79 15.64 -10.39
N ASP A 127 14.95 16.08 -11.65
CA ASP A 127 13.83 16.34 -12.57
C ASP A 127 13.03 15.08 -12.96
N MET A 128 13.49 13.88 -12.62
CA MET A 128 12.77 12.64 -12.84
C MET A 128 11.86 12.27 -11.64
N ALA A 129 11.90 13.03 -10.56
CA ALA A 129 11.05 12.80 -9.42
C ALA A 129 9.60 13.17 -9.75
N GLU A 130 8.69 12.22 -9.53
CA GLU A 130 7.26 12.43 -9.73
C GLU A 130 6.49 12.22 -8.43
N PHE A 131 5.59 13.15 -8.12
CA PHE A 131 4.63 12.97 -7.02
C PHE A 131 3.23 12.80 -7.62
N PRO A 132 2.64 11.60 -7.54
CA PRO A 132 1.38 11.30 -8.22
C PRO A 132 0.17 12.05 -7.62
N GLY A 133 0.28 12.57 -6.40
CA GLY A 133 -0.78 13.35 -5.76
C GLY A 133 -2.13 12.63 -5.76
N GLY A 134 -3.19 13.34 -6.16
CA GLY A 134 -4.55 12.79 -6.22
C GLY A 134 -4.78 11.74 -7.30
N SER A 135 -3.88 11.61 -8.28
CA SER A 135 -4.05 10.68 -9.39
C SER A 135 -4.08 9.22 -8.95
N VAL A 136 -3.43 8.88 -7.81
CA VAL A 136 -3.52 7.53 -7.20
C VAL A 136 -4.94 7.14 -6.80
N TYR A 137 -5.83 8.11 -6.65
CA TYR A 137 -7.26 7.90 -6.34
C TYR A 137 -8.17 8.09 -7.56
N GLY A 138 -7.60 8.22 -8.76
CA GLY A 138 -8.35 8.54 -9.97
C GLY A 138 -8.86 9.99 -10.03
N LEU A 139 -8.36 10.85 -9.15
CA LEU A 139 -8.71 12.27 -9.16
C LEU A 139 -7.88 13.01 -10.22
N SER A 140 -8.54 13.73 -11.10
CA SER A 140 -7.87 14.67 -12.01
C SER A 140 -7.28 15.81 -11.18
N VAL A 141 -5.96 16.02 -11.27
CA VAL A 141 -5.26 17.17 -10.66
C VAL A 141 -5.30 18.34 -11.63
#